data_88322733f732578f888d3a3823020981
#
_entry.id   88322733f732578f888d3a3823020981
#
_cell.length_a   1.000
_cell.length_b   1.000
_cell.length_c   1.000
_cell.angle_alpha   90.00
_cell.angle_beta   90.00
_cell.angle_gamma   90.00
#
_symmetry.space_group_name_H-M   'P 1'
#
loop_
_entity.id
_entity.type
_entity.pdbx_description
1 polymer ?
#
loop_
_entity_poly.entity_id
_entity_poly.type
_entity_poly.pdbx_seq_one_letter_code
_entity_poly.pdbx_strand_id
1 'polypeptide(L)'
;MFGSNKNKSKTVEDESIRDKSKFVVVGFTVMIFSFLILVISEIYTSIQLSKQKNLIIGTASVKEESDAIVLEMAKVGKEVNKAEYEYAKEIMKFMSPTEFQNFKNSISGMANEFNVQINSLNEVDGDRLGKTYSLNYIEYQFLSTFENLTFLKNKIADTTFKMNIIEEKIMRENPNSNKVIAEGKIGVYVFPGKEKLLKDKAKIIEKFQKEEEKKAEKAKAKAEKENN
;
A
#
# COMPACT_ATOMS: atom_id res chain seq x y z
N MET A 1 -33.22 34.25 -16.32
CA MET A 1 -33.41 32.94 -15.65
C MET A 1 -32.59 31.88 -16.41
N PHE A 2 -31.33 31.74 -16.06
CA PHE A 2 -30.54 30.58 -16.41
C PHE A 2 -29.65 30.25 -15.19
N GLY A 3 -30.15 29.39 -14.34
CA GLY A 3 -29.52 28.92 -13.13
C GLY A 3 -29.09 27.49 -13.27
N SER A 4 -27.86 27.27 -12.93
CA SER A 4 -27.39 26.07 -12.22
C SER A 4 -27.57 24.70 -12.86
N ASN A 5 -26.56 24.28 -13.64
CA ASN A 5 -26.36 22.86 -13.92
C ASN A 5 -24.87 22.42 -13.82
N LYS A 6 -23.97 23.22 -13.20
CA LYS A 6 -22.56 22.88 -13.03
C LYS A 6 -22.25 22.10 -11.75
N ASN A 7 -23.16 22.07 -10.77
CA ASN A 7 -22.90 21.38 -9.49
C ASN A 7 -23.24 19.89 -9.47
N LYS A 8 -24.06 19.41 -10.44
CA LYS A 8 -24.42 17.98 -10.48
C LYS A 8 -23.33 17.08 -11.08
N SER A 9 -22.49 17.60 -11.98
CA SER A 9 -21.42 16.77 -12.58
C SER A 9 -20.25 16.54 -11.62
N LYS A 10 -19.88 17.53 -10.80
CA LYS A 10 -18.79 17.39 -9.82
C LYS A 10 -19.10 16.41 -8.70
N THR A 11 -20.35 16.39 -8.20
CA THR A 11 -20.78 15.43 -7.18
C THR A 11 -20.81 13.99 -7.69
N VAL A 12 -21.13 13.79 -8.96
CA VAL A 12 -21.20 12.44 -9.56
C VAL A 12 -19.80 11.87 -9.84
N GLU A 13 -18.83 12.70 -10.24
CA GLU A 13 -17.44 12.25 -10.42
C GLU A 13 -16.77 11.95 -9.07
N ASP A 14 -16.95 12.79 -8.06
CA ASP A 14 -16.44 12.53 -6.70
C ASP A 14 -17.08 11.28 -6.06
N GLU A 15 -18.38 11.04 -6.25
CA GLU A 15 -19.03 9.79 -5.83
C GLU A 15 -18.48 8.57 -6.58
N SER A 16 -18.24 8.69 -7.89
CA SER A 16 -17.69 7.60 -8.72
C SER A 16 -16.25 7.22 -8.31
N ILE A 17 -15.41 8.20 -7.97
CA ILE A 17 -14.03 7.96 -7.51
C ILE A 17 -14.04 7.40 -6.09
N ARG A 18 -14.89 7.90 -5.22
CA ARG A 18 -15.10 7.43 -3.86
C ARG A 18 -15.66 6.00 -3.81
N ASP A 19 -16.57 5.64 -4.72
CA ASP A 19 -17.08 4.28 -4.82
C ASP A 19 -16.04 3.31 -5.40
N LYS A 20 -15.26 3.70 -6.40
CA LYS A 20 -14.16 2.88 -6.92
C LYS A 20 -13.09 2.59 -5.85
N SER A 21 -12.72 3.57 -5.03
CA SER A 21 -11.76 3.34 -3.93
C SER A 21 -12.34 2.43 -2.85
N LYS A 22 -13.63 2.56 -2.52
CA LYS A 22 -14.33 1.64 -1.61
C LYS A 22 -14.38 0.22 -2.16
N PHE A 23 -14.65 0.04 -3.47
CA PHE A 23 -14.67 -1.28 -4.11
C PHE A 23 -13.30 -1.95 -4.07
N VAL A 24 -12.21 -1.21 -4.28
CA VAL A 24 -10.84 -1.75 -4.20
C VAL A 24 -10.51 -2.19 -2.77
N VAL A 25 -10.82 -1.38 -1.77
CA VAL A 25 -10.58 -1.71 -0.35
C VAL A 25 -11.47 -2.87 0.10
N VAL A 26 -12.75 -2.86 -0.25
CA VAL A 26 -13.68 -3.96 0.05
C VAL A 26 -13.25 -5.24 -0.66
N GLY A 27 -12.84 -5.17 -1.93
CA GLY A 27 -12.34 -6.33 -2.69
C GLY A 27 -11.09 -6.94 -2.06
N PHE A 28 -10.15 -6.10 -1.61
CA PHE A 28 -8.92 -6.55 -0.95
C PHE A 28 -9.19 -7.14 0.44
N THR A 29 -10.08 -6.53 1.23
CA THR A 29 -10.51 -7.09 2.53
C THR A 29 -11.26 -8.41 2.37
N VAL A 30 -12.15 -8.51 1.39
CA VAL A 30 -12.89 -9.76 1.09
C VAL A 30 -11.93 -10.86 0.64
N MET A 31 -10.93 -10.53 -0.19
CA MET A 31 -9.91 -11.48 -0.64
C MET A 31 -9.05 -12.01 0.51
N ILE A 32 -8.61 -11.14 1.43
CA ILE A 32 -7.87 -11.55 2.63
C ILE A 32 -8.76 -12.40 3.56
N PHE A 33 -10.01 -12.00 3.78
CA PHE A 33 -10.95 -12.76 4.60
C PHE A 33 -11.27 -14.13 3.99
N SER A 34 -11.46 -14.21 2.67
CA SER A 34 -11.70 -15.47 1.96
C SER A 34 -10.50 -16.42 2.07
N PHE A 35 -9.28 -15.88 1.98
CA PHE A 35 -8.06 -16.65 2.13
C PHE A 35 -7.88 -17.16 3.58
N LEU A 36 -8.15 -16.32 4.58
CA LEU A 36 -8.13 -16.72 5.98
C LEU A 36 -9.17 -17.81 6.30
N ILE A 37 -10.38 -17.70 5.76
CA ILE A 37 -11.43 -18.71 5.94
C ILE A 37 -11.01 -20.05 5.31
N LEU A 38 -10.40 -20.03 4.12
CA LEU A 38 -9.90 -21.24 3.47
C LEU A 38 -8.80 -21.92 4.31
N VAL A 39 -7.83 -21.17 4.81
CA VAL A 39 -6.76 -21.69 5.65
C VAL A 39 -7.30 -22.28 6.96
N ILE A 40 -8.23 -21.58 7.61
CA ILE A 40 -8.89 -22.07 8.84
C ILE A 40 -9.74 -23.32 8.54
N SER A 41 -10.45 -23.36 7.41
CA SER A 41 -11.26 -24.51 6.98
C SER A 41 -10.39 -25.74 6.72
N GLU A 42 -9.23 -25.59 6.04
CA GLU A 42 -8.29 -26.70 5.83
C GLU A 42 -7.67 -27.20 7.13
N ILE A 43 -7.30 -26.31 8.05
CA ILE A 43 -6.80 -26.69 9.38
C ILE A 43 -7.90 -27.44 10.16
N TYR A 44 -9.13 -26.96 10.15
CA TYR A 44 -10.23 -27.60 10.87
C TYR A 44 -10.58 -28.98 10.29
N THR A 45 -10.66 -29.12 8.98
CA THR A 45 -10.89 -30.42 8.32
C THR A 45 -9.77 -31.40 8.56
N SER A 46 -8.50 -30.96 8.56
CA SER A 46 -7.33 -31.79 8.86
C SER A 46 -7.34 -32.32 10.30
N ILE A 47 -7.74 -31.48 11.28
CA ILE A 47 -7.89 -31.87 12.68
C ILE A 47 -9.04 -32.88 12.86
N GLN A 48 -10.17 -32.70 12.19
CA GLN A 48 -11.31 -33.61 12.25
C GLN A 48 -10.99 -34.99 11.63
N LEU A 49 -10.31 -35.01 10.49
CA LEU A 49 -9.83 -36.26 9.89
C LEU A 49 -8.85 -37.01 10.82
N SER A 50 -7.94 -36.28 11.47
CA SER A 50 -7.00 -36.86 12.45
C SER A 50 -7.74 -37.53 13.62
N LYS A 51 -8.81 -36.90 14.14
CA LYS A 51 -9.62 -37.49 15.23
C LYS A 51 -10.39 -38.74 14.81
N GLN A 52 -10.91 -38.80 13.60
CA GLN A 52 -11.66 -39.95 13.11
C GLN A 52 -10.74 -41.15 12.80
N LYS A 53 -9.52 -40.93 12.29
CA LYS A 53 -8.57 -42.00 11.97
C LYS A 53 -7.92 -42.62 13.19
N ASN A 54 -7.71 -41.86 14.28
CA ASN A 54 -7.17 -42.43 15.53
C ASN A 54 -8.08 -43.46 16.18
N LEU A 55 -9.33 -43.57 15.74
CA LEU A 55 -10.28 -44.59 16.22
C LEU A 55 -10.20 -45.92 15.44
N ILE A 56 -9.49 -46.00 14.32
CA ILE A 56 -9.64 -47.11 13.37
C ILE A 56 -8.37 -47.93 13.09
N ILE A 57 -7.16 -47.42 13.32
CA ILE A 57 -5.96 -48.11 12.79
C ILE A 57 -4.80 -48.20 13.80
N GLY A 58 -4.16 -49.39 13.85
CA GLY A 58 -3.06 -49.76 14.72
C GLY A 58 -1.78 -48.91 14.60
N THR A 59 -0.98 -48.97 15.66
CA THR A 59 0.09 -48.05 16.03
C THR A 59 1.20 -47.74 14.99
N ALA A 60 1.36 -48.49 13.94
CA ALA A 60 2.41 -48.28 12.91
C ALA A 60 1.98 -47.26 11.87
N SER A 61 0.71 -47.24 11.45
CA SER A 61 0.19 -46.29 10.46
C SER A 61 -0.01 -44.90 11.08
N VAL A 62 -0.22 -44.81 12.39
CA VAL A 62 -0.37 -43.56 13.14
C VAL A 62 0.89 -42.69 13.12
N LYS A 63 2.08 -43.34 13.11
CA LYS A 63 3.35 -42.60 13.07
C LYS A 63 3.62 -41.96 11.69
N GLU A 64 3.38 -42.70 10.61
CA GLU A 64 3.52 -42.18 9.24
C GLU A 64 2.52 -41.06 8.96
N GLU A 65 1.26 -41.19 9.41
CA GLU A 65 0.25 -40.12 9.29
C GLU A 65 0.59 -38.91 10.15
N SER A 66 1.11 -39.12 11.37
CA SER A 66 1.57 -38.01 12.23
C SER A 66 2.71 -37.22 11.58
N ASP A 67 3.67 -37.90 10.98
CA ASP A 67 4.80 -37.27 10.30
C ASP A 67 4.32 -36.52 9.03
N ALA A 68 3.36 -37.08 8.29
CA ALA A 68 2.73 -36.41 7.15
C ALA A 68 1.96 -35.14 7.56
N ILE A 69 1.18 -35.21 8.65
CA ILE A 69 0.45 -34.06 9.21
C ILE A 69 1.41 -32.96 9.70
N VAL A 70 2.50 -33.35 10.39
CA VAL A 70 3.53 -32.40 10.82
C VAL A 70 4.18 -31.71 9.62
N LEU A 71 4.40 -32.42 8.53
CA LEU A 71 4.96 -31.88 7.29
C LEU A 71 3.98 -30.93 6.60
N GLU A 72 2.70 -31.25 6.60
CA GLU A 72 1.62 -30.41 6.06
C GLU A 72 1.41 -29.16 6.90
N MET A 73 1.38 -29.30 8.23
CA MET A 73 1.36 -28.14 9.15
C MET A 73 2.57 -27.22 8.95
N ALA A 74 3.75 -27.78 8.70
CA ALA A 74 4.94 -27.00 8.40
C ALA A 74 4.83 -26.26 7.05
N LYS A 75 4.17 -26.85 6.04
CA LYS A 75 3.89 -26.16 4.75
C LYS A 75 2.89 -25.02 4.94
N VAL A 76 1.75 -25.29 5.58
CA VAL A 76 0.73 -24.29 5.88
C VAL A 76 1.33 -23.16 6.71
N GLY A 77 2.13 -23.46 7.73
CA GLY A 77 2.83 -22.45 8.51
C GLY A 77 3.78 -21.57 7.68
N LYS A 78 4.43 -22.13 6.67
CA LYS A 78 5.26 -21.34 5.72
C LYS A 78 4.40 -20.45 4.83
N GLU A 79 3.28 -20.94 4.35
CA GLU A 79 2.35 -20.17 3.50
C GLU A 79 1.70 -19.01 4.26
N VAL A 80 1.27 -19.26 5.51
CA VAL A 80 0.76 -18.22 6.40
C VAL A 80 1.81 -17.15 6.65
N ASN A 81 3.04 -17.55 7.00
CA ASN A 81 4.12 -16.59 7.21
C ASN A 81 4.45 -15.78 5.94
N LYS A 82 4.37 -16.40 4.76
CA LYS A 82 4.54 -15.71 3.49
C LYS A 82 3.43 -14.69 3.25
N ALA A 83 2.18 -15.09 3.47
CA ALA A 83 1.04 -14.18 3.34
C ALA A 83 1.12 -13.00 4.31
N GLU A 84 1.56 -13.24 5.55
CA GLU A 84 1.80 -12.18 6.54
C GLU A 84 2.92 -11.23 6.13
N TYR A 85 3.98 -11.74 5.51
CA TYR A 85 5.06 -10.93 4.97
C TYR A 85 4.57 -10.05 3.81
N GLU A 86 3.85 -10.62 2.84
CA GLU A 86 3.31 -9.86 1.70
C GLU A 86 2.32 -8.79 2.18
N TYR A 87 1.48 -9.12 3.16
CA TYR A 87 0.61 -8.14 3.80
C TYR A 87 1.39 -7.01 4.46
N ALA A 88 2.42 -7.32 5.24
CA ALA A 88 3.28 -6.32 5.86
C ALA A 88 3.98 -5.43 4.80
N LYS A 89 4.44 -6.03 3.70
CA LYS A 89 5.06 -5.34 2.56
C LYS A 89 4.08 -4.36 1.89
N GLU A 90 2.81 -4.74 1.74
CA GLU A 90 1.79 -3.82 1.25
C GLU A 90 1.52 -2.68 2.24
N ILE A 91 1.45 -2.98 3.54
CA ILE A 91 1.25 -1.96 4.59
C ILE A 91 2.43 -0.97 4.66
N MET A 92 3.65 -1.40 4.36
CA MET A 92 4.81 -0.49 4.29
C MET A 92 4.61 0.64 3.27
N LYS A 93 3.83 0.42 2.23
CA LYS A 93 3.51 1.44 1.20
C LYS A 93 2.52 2.50 1.69
N PHE A 94 1.84 2.28 2.80
CA PHE A 94 0.99 3.29 3.44
C PHE A 94 1.85 4.16 4.36
N MET A 95 1.47 5.40 4.57
CA MET A 95 2.12 6.23 5.57
C MET A 95 1.52 5.99 6.96
N SER A 96 2.35 6.05 8.00
CA SER A 96 1.85 6.30 9.34
C SER A 96 1.48 7.79 9.49
N PRO A 97 0.72 8.20 10.50
CA PRO A 97 0.45 9.61 10.74
C PRO A 97 1.73 10.45 10.86
N THR A 98 2.76 9.92 11.49
CA THR A 98 4.06 10.59 11.63
C THR A 98 4.77 10.73 10.28
N GLU A 99 4.78 9.67 9.46
CA GLU A 99 5.37 9.71 8.12
C GLU A 99 4.61 10.69 7.21
N PHE A 100 3.30 10.79 7.34
CA PHE A 100 2.50 11.75 6.59
C PHE A 100 2.88 13.20 6.93
N GLN A 101 3.04 13.53 8.21
CA GLN A 101 3.50 14.87 8.62
C GLN A 101 4.92 15.16 8.13
N ASN A 102 5.82 14.18 8.23
CA ASN A 102 7.19 14.32 7.71
C ASN A 102 7.19 14.50 6.19
N PHE A 103 6.38 13.76 5.46
CA PHE A 103 6.23 13.89 4.02
C PHE A 103 5.72 15.28 3.64
N LYS A 104 4.65 15.77 4.27
CA LYS A 104 4.13 17.11 4.04
C LYS A 104 5.22 18.16 4.25
N ASN A 105 6.00 18.05 5.32
CA ASN A 105 7.10 18.98 5.59
C ASN A 105 8.24 18.86 4.56
N SER A 106 8.50 17.65 4.05
CA SER A 106 9.55 17.42 3.05
C SER A 106 9.22 18.01 1.68
N ILE A 107 7.94 18.21 1.34
CA ILE A 107 7.52 18.85 0.09
C ILE A 107 8.15 20.24 -0.03
N SER A 108 8.23 21.01 1.07
CA SER A 108 8.85 22.32 1.06
C SER A 108 10.35 22.27 0.73
N GLY A 109 11.06 21.25 1.23
CA GLY A 109 12.46 21.03 0.89
C GLY A 109 12.64 20.65 -0.58
N MET A 110 11.82 19.72 -1.08
CA MET A 110 11.83 19.32 -2.49
C MET A 110 11.48 20.48 -3.42
N ALA A 111 10.50 21.31 -3.06
CA ALA A 111 10.13 22.48 -3.85
C ALA A 111 11.29 23.48 -3.97
N ASN A 112 12.00 23.72 -2.88
CA ASN A 112 13.18 24.58 -2.88
C ASN A 112 14.32 24.01 -3.76
N GLU A 113 14.54 22.70 -3.75
CA GLU A 113 15.54 22.00 -4.60
C GLU A 113 15.30 22.31 -6.08
N PHE A 114 14.04 22.38 -6.51
CA PHE A 114 13.67 22.62 -7.90
C PHE A 114 13.24 24.07 -8.19
N ASN A 115 13.51 25.02 -7.29
CA ASN A 115 13.10 26.41 -7.44
C ASN A 115 11.59 26.58 -7.68
N VAL A 116 10.78 25.77 -7.00
CA VAL A 116 9.32 25.88 -7.00
C VAL A 116 8.88 26.71 -5.80
N GLN A 117 8.19 27.80 -6.05
CA GLN A 117 7.62 28.63 -5.00
C GLN A 117 6.32 27.98 -4.51
N ILE A 118 6.17 27.83 -3.21
CA ILE A 118 4.94 27.37 -2.58
C ILE A 118 4.12 28.58 -2.16
N ASN A 119 2.96 28.78 -2.78
CA ASN A 119 2.01 29.80 -2.37
C ASN A 119 1.10 29.30 -1.24
N SER A 120 0.69 28.02 -1.29
CA SER A 120 -0.02 27.35 -0.22
C SER A 120 0.28 25.85 -0.18
N LEU A 121 0.27 25.29 1.03
CA LEU A 121 0.41 23.84 1.28
C LEU A 121 -0.38 23.50 2.54
N ASN A 122 -1.61 23.06 2.37
CA ASN A 122 -2.54 22.83 3.45
C ASN A 122 -2.91 21.36 3.57
N GLU A 123 -3.04 20.91 4.80
CA GLU A 123 -3.64 19.61 5.08
C GLU A 123 -5.16 19.76 5.12
N VAL A 124 -5.84 18.85 4.46
CA VAL A 124 -7.30 18.77 4.47
C VAL A 124 -7.69 17.41 5.01
N ASP A 125 -8.66 17.42 5.90
CA ASP A 125 -9.19 16.19 6.48
C ASP A 125 -9.62 15.22 5.39
N GLY A 126 -9.15 14.02 5.53
CA GLY A 126 -9.37 12.98 4.54
C GLY A 126 -10.62 12.16 4.80
N ASP A 127 -10.97 11.37 3.81
CA ASP A 127 -12.05 10.39 3.91
C ASP A 127 -11.58 9.16 4.71
N ARG A 128 -12.38 8.76 5.68
CA ARG A 128 -12.15 7.48 6.35
C ARG A 128 -12.56 6.33 5.42
N LEU A 129 -11.60 5.52 5.02
CA LEU A 129 -11.83 4.32 4.23
C LEU A 129 -12.03 3.12 5.18
N GLY A 130 -13.24 2.96 5.70
CA GLY A 130 -13.56 1.95 6.69
C GLY A 130 -13.02 2.26 8.09
N LYS A 131 -12.68 1.23 8.87
CA LYS A 131 -12.21 1.38 10.26
C LYS A 131 -10.69 1.54 10.39
N THR A 132 -9.93 1.26 9.33
CA THR A 132 -8.51 0.98 9.43
C THR A 132 -7.63 2.00 8.71
N TYR A 133 -8.12 2.59 7.63
CA TYR A 133 -7.35 3.50 6.78
C TYR A 133 -8.04 4.85 6.65
N SER A 134 -7.25 5.88 6.35
CA SER A 134 -7.74 7.16 5.89
C SER A 134 -7.03 7.55 4.59
N LEU A 135 -7.71 8.32 3.76
CA LEU A 135 -7.13 9.00 2.60
C LEU A 135 -7.03 10.47 2.97
N ASN A 136 -5.85 10.90 3.40
CA ASN A 136 -5.60 12.28 3.78
C ASN A 136 -5.17 13.08 2.56
N TYR A 137 -5.50 14.37 2.53
CA TYR A 137 -5.21 15.23 1.40
C TYR A 137 -4.23 16.34 1.78
N ILE A 138 -3.34 16.67 0.84
CA ILE A 138 -2.49 17.85 0.88
C ILE A 138 -2.90 18.71 -0.31
N GLU A 139 -3.56 19.81 -0.06
CA GLU A 139 -3.84 20.83 -1.07
C GLU A 139 -2.62 21.70 -1.27
N TYR A 140 -2.26 21.93 -2.52
CA TYR A 140 -1.10 22.75 -2.86
C TYR A 140 -1.42 23.78 -3.92
N GLN A 141 -0.70 24.90 -3.86
CA GLN A 141 -0.59 25.86 -4.94
C GLN A 141 0.89 26.21 -5.14
N PHE A 142 1.42 25.82 -6.29
CA PHE A 142 2.81 26.01 -6.67
C PHE A 142 2.94 27.03 -7.80
N LEU A 143 3.97 27.87 -7.75
CA LEU A 143 4.35 28.79 -8.82
C LEU A 143 5.77 28.46 -9.29
N SER A 144 5.92 28.11 -10.57
CA SER A 144 7.24 27.74 -11.13
C SER A 144 7.19 27.74 -12.65
N THR A 145 8.31 27.41 -13.30
CA THR A 145 8.30 26.97 -14.70
C THR A 145 7.67 25.56 -14.79
N PHE A 146 7.11 25.23 -15.94
CA PHE A 146 6.52 23.91 -16.17
C PHE A 146 7.53 22.77 -16.00
N GLU A 147 8.79 23.00 -16.41
CA GLU A 147 9.88 22.04 -16.26
C GLU A 147 10.20 21.73 -14.78
N ASN A 148 10.41 22.78 -13.98
CA ASN A 148 10.71 22.63 -12.54
C ASN A 148 9.54 21.98 -11.78
N LEU A 149 8.32 22.32 -12.15
CA LEU A 149 7.13 21.68 -11.61
C LEU A 149 7.11 20.18 -11.95
N THR A 150 7.48 19.80 -13.17
CA THR A 150 7.56 18.41 -13.59
C THR A 150 8.62 17.65 -12.81
N PHE A 151 9.80 18.23 -12.56
CA PHE A 151 10.82 17.62 -11.72
C PHE A 151 10.35 17.41 -10.28
N LEU A 152 9.69 18.40 -9.68
CA LEU A 152 9.10 18.26 -8.34
C LEU A 152 8.07 17.14 -8.31
N LYS A 153 7.18 17.07 -9.30
CA LYS A 153 6.15 16.01 -9.38
C LYS A 153 6.76 14.61 -9.50
N ASN A 154 7.78 14.47 -10.34
CA ASN A 154 8.51 13.21 -10.47
C ASN A 154 9.17 12.82 -9.14
N LYS A 155 9.81 13.77 -8.46
CA LYS A 155 10.42 13.53 -7.14
C LYS A 155 9.39 13.09 -6.10
N ILE A 156 8.20 13.68 -6.10
CA ILE A 156 7.09 13.27 -5.25
C ILE A 156 6.61 11.86 -5.63
N ALA A 157 6.48 11.56 -6.93
CA ALA A 157 6.02 10.26 -7.44
C ALA A 157 7.03 9.13 -7.19
N ASP A 158 8.32 9.43 -7.13
CA ASP A 158 9.39 8.46 -6.86
C ASP A 158 9.40 7.93 -5.43
N THR A 159 8.52 8.43 -4.56
CA THR A 159 8.38 7.90 -3.21
C THR A 159 7.76 6.50 -3.23
N THR A 160 8.17 5.66 -2.28
CA THR A 160 7.66 4.28 -2.16
C THR A 160 6.23 4.20 -1.62
N PHE A 161 5.66 5.33 -1.22
CA PHE A 161 4.35 5.39 -0.61
C PHE A 161 3.21 5.43 -1.63
N LYS A 162 2.08 4.84 -1.26
CA LYS A 162 0.85 4.94 -2.03
C LYS A 162 0.26 6.34 -1.91
N MET A 163 0.30 7.06 -3.01
CA MET A 163 -0.31 8.38 -3.14
C MET A 163 -0.75 8.63 -4.58
N ASN A 164 -1.66 9.57 -4.76
CA ASN A 164 -2.14 9.99 -6.08
C ASN A 164 -2.36 11.50 -6.10
N ILE A 165 -2.03 12.14 -7.21
CA ILE A 165 -2.53 13.49 -7.51
C ILE A 165 -3.98 13.30 -7.99
N ILE A 166 -4.94 13.82 -7.23
CA ILE A 166 -6.37 13.58 -7.46
C ILE A 166 -6.97 14.64 -8.37
N GLU A 167 -6.62 15.89 -8.09
CA GLU A 167 -7.07 17.03 -8.85
C GLU A 167 -5.87 17.91 -9.14
N GLU A 168 -5.70 18.31 -10.38
CA GLU A 168 -4.67 19.28 -10.73
C GLU A 168 -5.17 20.21 -11.83
N LYS A 169 -4.91 21.49 -11.65
CA LYS A 169 -5.13 22.52 -12.64
C LYS A 169 -3.85 23.31 -12.81
N ILE A 170 -3.37 23.40 -14.05
CA ILE A 170 -2.18 24.17 -14.40
C ILE A 170 -2.60 25.32 -15.28
N MET A 171 -2.25 26.54 -14.87
CA MET A 171 -2.57 27.77 -15.57
C MET A 171 -1.29 28.60 -15.75
N ARG A 172 -1.18 29.38 -16.81
CA ARG A 172 -0.13 30.38 -16.88
C ARG A 172 -0.37 31.47 -15.82
N GLU A 173 0.71 31.92 -15.17
CA GLU A 173 0.67 33.03 -14.22
C GLU A 173 0.12 34.31 -14.90
N ASN A 174 0.66 34.60 -16.08
CA ASN A 174 0.17 35.66 -16.96
C ASN A 174 0.61 35.36 -18.41
N PRO A 175 0.02 36.03 -19.43
CA PRO A 175 0.31 35.78 -20.84
C PRO A 175 1.78 35.91 -21.23
N ASN A 176 2.54 36.76 -20.55
CA ASN A 176 3.93 37.07 -20.83
C ASN A 176 4.92 36.33 -19.94
N SER A 177 4.44 35.52 -19.00
CA SER A 177 5.26 34.76 -18.08
C SER A 177 5.54 33.35 -18.62
N ASN A 178 6.74 32.85 -18.40
CA ASN A 178 7.08 31.44 -18.57
C ASN A 178 6.71 30.59 -17.36
N LYS A 179 6.18 31.23 -16.30
CA LYS A 179 5.74 30.56 -15.09
C LYS A 179 4.30 30.09 -15.19
N VAL A 180 4.03 29.02 -14.49
CA VAL A 180 2.71 28.42 -14.34
C VAL A 180 2.34 28.33 -12.86
N ILE A 181 1.06 28.44 -12.58
CA ILE A 181 0.45 28.17 -11.28
C ILE A 181 -0.15 26.77 -11.41
N ALA A 182 0.28 25.86 -10.55
CA ALA A 182 -0.32 24.54 -10.41
C ALA A 182 -1.06 24.47 -9.07
N GLU A 183 -2.34 24.19 -9.14
CA GLU A 183 -3.21 23.97 -7.99
C GLU A 183 -3.70 22.54 -8.01
N GLY A 184 -3.65 21.85 -6.89
CA GLY A 184 -4.08 20.46 -6.85
C GLY A 184 -4.15 19.87 -5.46
N LYS A 185 -4.48 18.55 -5.44
CA LYS A 185 -4.56 17.75 -4.23
C LYS A 185 -3.75 16.49 -4.38
N ILE A 186 -2.91 16.19 -3.41
CA ILE A 186 -2.22 14.92 -3.26
C ILE A 186 -3.00 14.11 -2.23
N GLY A 187 -3.57 12.98 -2.66
CA GLY A 187 -4.21 12.01 -1.78
C GLY A 187 -3.19 10.98 -1.32
N VAL A 188 -3.04 10.82 -0.01
CA VAL A 188 -2.09 9.92 0.63
C VAL A 188 -2.84 8.93 1.50
N TYR A 189 -2.55 7.64 1.30
CA TYR A 189 -3.14 6.59 2.13
C TYR A 189 -2.39 6.49 3.46
N VAL A 190 -3.10 6.72 4.56
CA VAL A 190 -2.56 6.68 5.92
C VAL A 190 -3.14 5.50 6.70
N PHE A 191 -2.25 4.74 7.35
CA PHE A 191 -2.60 3.63 8.23
C PHE A 191 -2.10 3.90 9.65
N PRO A 192 -2.98 4.32 10.58
CA PRO A 192 -2.59 4.66 11.95
C PRO A 192 -1.95 3.50 12.72
N GLY A 193 -2.33 2.25 12.40
CA GLY A 193 -1.80 1.04 13.02
C GLY A 193 -0.48 0.53 12.46
N LYS A 194 0.13 1.20 11.46
CA LYS A 194 1.32 0.73 10.74
C LYS A 194 2.47 0.35 11.67
N GLU A 195 2.88 1.25 12.54
CA GLU A 195 4.06 1.05 13.40
C GLU A 195 3.89 -0.15 14.33
N LYS A 196 2.71 -0.30 14.95
CA LYS A 196 2.37 -1.44 15.81
C LYS A 196 2.40 -2.73 15.02
N LEU A 197 1.74 -2.77 13.86
CA LEU A 197 1.66 -3.96 13.00
C LEU A 197 3.05 -4.40 12.54
N LEU A 198 3.88 -3.46 12.06
CA LEU A 198 5.23 -3.77 11.60
C LEU A 198 6.12 -4.25 12.75
N LYS A 199 5.97 -3.71 13.95
CA LYS A 199 6.67 -4.18 15.15
C LYS A 199 6.27 -5.60 15.52
N ASP A 200 4.98 -5.91 15.50
CA ASP A 200 4.45 -7.24 15.81
C ASP A 200 4.93 -8.30 14.79
N LYS A 201 5.12 -7.89 13.52
CA LYS A 201 5.57 -8.78 12.44
C LYS A 201 7.08 -8.68 12.13
N ALA A 202 7.85 -7.95 12.92
CA ALA A 202 9.27 -7.68 12.65
C ALA A 202 10.12 -8.93 12.39
N LYS A 203 9.93 -9.99 13.18
CA LYS A 203 10.67 -11.25 13.02
C LYS A 203 10.38 -11.96 11.69
N ILE A 204 9.13 -11.90 11.25
CA ILE A 204 8.71 -12.50 9.97
C ILE A 204 9.31 -11.69 8.83
N ILE A 205 9.18 -10.37 8.89
CA ILE A 205 9.72 -9.43 7.89
C ILE A 205 11.23 -9.64 7.73
N GLU A 206 11.99 -9.63 8.82
CA GLU A 206 13.46 -9.80 8.81
C GLU A 206 13.87 -11.14 8.17
N LYS A 207 13.16 -12.22 8.49
CA LYS A 207 13.44 -13.54 7.92
C LYS A 207 13.26 -13.54 6.41
N PHE A 208 12.14 -13.03 5.90
CA PHE A 208 11.85 -13.04 4.47
C PHE A 208 12.73 -12.05 3.69
N GLN A 209 13.07 -10.89 4.25
CA GLN A 209 14.02 -9.96 3.64
C GLN A 209 15.39 -10.61 3.43
N LYS A 210 15.91 -11.30 4.44
CA LYS A 210 17.17 -12.04 4.31
C LYS A 210 17.10 -13.15 3.25
N GLU A 211 15.95 -13.79 3.07
CA GLU A 211 15.74 -14.79 2.02
C GLU A 211 15.69 -14.13 0.63
N GLU A 212 15.04 -12.97 0.48
CA GLU A 212 14.99 -12.20 -0.78
C GLU A 212 16.39 -11.69 -1.17
N GLU A 213 17.15 -11.12 -0.22
CA GLU A 213 18.53 -10.68 -0.45
C GLU A 213 19.43 -11.80 -0.95
N LYS A 214 19.41 -12.96 -0.28
CA LYS A 214 20.18 -14.15 -0.72
C LYS A 214 19.80 -14.64 -2.11
N LYS A 215 18.51 -14.51 -2.49
CA LYS A 215 18.06 -14.87 -3.84
C LYS A 215 18.57 -13.86 -4.87
N ALA A 216 18.52 -12.58 -4.55
CA ALA A 216 19.01 -11.51 -5.41
C ALA A 216 20.55 -11.62 -5.63
N GLU A 217 21.32 -11.91 -4.58
CA GLU A 217 22.77 -12.15 -4.70
C GLU A 217 23.09 -13.35 -5.58
N LYS A 218 22.37 -14.46 -5.39
CA LYS A 218 22.54 -15.66 -6.23
C LYS A 218 22.17 -15.39 -7.69
N ALA A 219 21.14 -14.60 -7.95
CA ALA A 219 20.74 -14.22 -9.30
C ALA A 219 21.80 -13.34 -9.97
N LYS A 220 22.37 -12.36 -9.25
CA LYS A 220 23.47 -11.53 -9.73
C LYS A 220 24.72 -12.34 -10.06
N ALA A 221 25.14 -13.23 -9.14
CA ALA A 221 26.28 -14.10 -9.33
C ALA A 221 26.12 -15.11 -10.51
N LYS A 222 24.86 -15.48 -10.81
CA LYS A 222 24.56 -16.30 -11.99
C LYS A 222 24.64 -15.50 -13.29
N ALA A 223 24.10 -14.30 -13.33
CA ALA A 223 24.16 -13.40 -14.48
C ALA A 223 25.60 -12.98 -14.83
N GLU A 224 26.45 -12.78 -13.82
CA GLU A 224 27.87 -12.49 -14.02
C GLU A 224 28.65 -13.67 -14.62
N LYS A 225 28.26 -14.92 -14.31
CA LYS A 225 28.88 -16.14 -14.87
C LYS A 225 28.42 -16.45 -16.30
N GLU A 226 27.25 -15.98 -16.69
CA GLU A 226 26.71 -16.16 -18.05
C GLU A 226 27.25 -15.09 -19.04
N ASN A 227 27.80 -13.97 -18.53
CA ASN A 227 28.35 -12.89 -19.32
C ASN A 227 29.90 -12.94 -19.45
N ASN A 228 30.58 -13.92 -18.85
CA ASN A 228 31.99 -14.21 -19.00
C ASN A 228 32.22 -15.56 -19.74
#